data_680d09d74394f96c5c5c7c5ed408449e
#
_entry.id   680d09d74394f96c5c5c7c5ed408449e
#
_cell.length_a   1.000
_cell.length_b   1.000
_cell.length_c   1.000
_cell.angle_alpha   90.00
_cell.angle_beta   90.00
_cell.angle_gamma   90.00
#
_symmetry.space_group_name_H-M   'P 1'
#
loop_
_entity.id
_entity.type
_entity.pdbx_description
1 polymer ?
#
loop_
_entity_poly.entity_id
_entity_poly.type
_entity_poly.pdbx_seq_one_letter_code
_entity_poly.pdbx_strand_id
1 'polypeptide(L)'
;MKKVKKTILVTMIIAAVSLTACINRTVPGRDNSKKTKGTVNAVKTEEPKDDTLRFSVLGDVHGNAGKLDKAIKDLYSINDNMDAMILNGDNVDEGLEKQYDAVQGILNKDSKLLPKTIIKNIGNHDYFDYAKGQNSQKDVEHFINLYLNFSGEKSVYHDTWIKNYHFISLGSESGNTKELGAVNATLSDKQLDWLKEKLAEKQEKGKPIFVFLHQHLSTSIKGWNGVVQKDKLTKILSQYPEVVLFTSHTHVLLSIDNVKLKQPFTTVHTGAVHYGIEPNGYKIKRLYDESQGLYVEVKNNKVTIKGRDFAKKSWVFSKDIN
;
A
#
# COMPACT_ATOMS: atom_id res chain seq x y z
N MET A 1 -5.11 1.62 60.26
CA MET A 1 -5.13 0.28 59.68
C MET A 1 -3.96 0.17 58.69
N LYS A 2 -3.20 -0.89 58.80
CA LYS A 2 -1.78 -1.04 58.37
C LYS A 2 -1.55 -0.98 56.84
N LYS A 3 -0.63 -0.09 56.42
CA LYS A 3 -0.01 -0.09 55.08
C LYS A 3 1.06 -1.17 55.01
N VAL A 4 0.93 -2.08 54.03
CA VAL A 4 1.97 -3.06 53.68
C VAL A 4 2.75 -2.51 52.50
N LYS A 5 4.01 -2.17 52.72
CA LYS A 5 5.00 -1.87 51.63
C LYS A 5 5.57 -3.19 51.13
N LYS A 6 5.42 -3.48 49.82
CA LYS A 6 6.15 -4.54 49.10
C LYS A 6 7.40 -3.97 48.48
N THR A 7 8.55 -4.42 48.98
CA THR A 7 9.88 -4.16 48.44
C THR A 7 10.13 -5.14 47.34
N ILE A 8 10.44 -4.67 46.13
CA ILE A 8 10.86 -5.50 44.99
C ILE A 8 12.40 -5.48 44.96
N LEU A 9 12.98 -6.66 45.13
CA LEU A 9 14.42 -6.92 45.04
C LEU A 9 14.78 -7.12 43.56
N VAL A 10 15.62 -6.23 43.00
CA VAL A 10 16.15 -6.38 41.64
C VAL A 10 17.48 -7.10 41.73
N THR A 11 17.57 -8.30 41.22
CA THR A 11 18.81 -9.08 41.13
C THR A 11 19.51 -8.77 39.80
N MET A 12 20.63 -8.07 39.83
CA MET A 12 21.55 -7.92 38.70
C MET A 12 22.36 -9.20 38.51
N ILE A 13 22.28 -9.79 37.34
CA ILE A 13 23.19 -10.85 36.91
C ILE A 13 24.26 -10.20 36.03
N ILE A 14 25.50 -10.19 36.52
CA ILE A 14 26.69 -9.77 35.79
C ILE A 14 27.24 -11.01 35.07
N ALA A 15 27.24 -11.00 33.75
CA ALA A 15 27.93 -12.01 32.96
C ALA A 15 29.38 -11.57 32.72
N ALA A 16 30.31 -12.33 33.26
CA ALA A 16 31.74 -12.15 33.03
C ALA A 16 32.15 -12.76 31.69
N VAL A 17 32.74 -11.95 30.82
CA VAL A 17 33.38 -12.41 29.57
C VAL A 17 34.85 -12.71 29.87
N SER A 18 35.25 -13.98 29.83
CA SER A 18 36.61 -14.41 29.95
C SER A 18 37.37 -14.30 28.59
N LEU A 19 38.32 -13.39 28.51
CA LEU A 19 39.30 -13.33 27.42
C LEU A 19 40.41 -14.39 27.68
N THR A 20 40.53 -15.35 26.77
CA THR A 20 41.66 -16.28 26.75
C THR A 20 42.70 -15.75 25.78
N ALA A 21 43.81 -15.27 26.32
CA ALA A 21 44.98 -14.86 25.55
C ALA A 21 45.86 -16.11 25.22
N CYS A 22 46.04 -16.38 23.94
CA CYS A 22 47.02 -17.37 23.47
C CYS A 22 48.42 -16.73 23.40
N ILE A 23 49.33 -17.26 24.20
CA ILE A 23 50.76 -16.89 24.23
C ILE A 23 51.46 -17.65 23.11
N ASN A 24 52.03 -16.93 22.14
CA ASN A 24 52.95 -17.49 21.14
C ASN A 24 54.32 -17.78 21.76
N ARG A 25 54.75 -19.05 21.73
CA ARG A 25 56.14 -19.43 21.92
C ARG A 25 56.80 -19.61 20.56
N THR A 26 57.81 -18.80 20.30
CA THR A 26 58.73 -18.93 19.18
C THR A 26 59.77 -19.98 19.45
N VAL A 27 60.04 -20.89 18.49
CA VAL A 27 61.22 -21.77 18.40
C VAL A 27 61.87 -21.53 17.04
N PRO A 28 63.17 -21.30 16.95
CA PRO A 28 63.81 -20.99 15.67
C PRO A 28 64.41 -22.26 15.01
N GLY A 29 64.33 -22.27 13.67
CA GLY A 29 65.28 -23.04 12.88
C GLY A 29 64.74 -23.96 11.80
N ARG A 30 64.79 -23.61 10.62
CA ARG A 30 65.66 -23.97 9.47
C ARG A 30 64.95 -23.75 8.12
N ASP A 31 65.66 -23.04 7.31
CA ASP A 31 65.51 -22.71 5.93
C ASP A 31 65.29 -23.95 5.02
N ASN A 32 64.31 -23.83 4.09
CA ASN A 32 64.54 -24.14 2.65
C ASN A 32 63.32 -23.87 1.80
N SER A 33 63.48 -22.87 1.01
CA SER A 33 62.86 -22.57 -0.30
C SER A 33 61.85 -23.56 -0.92
N LYS A 34 60.60 -23.06 -1.17
CA LYS A 34 59.97 -23.02 -2.50
C LYS A 34 58.76 -22.11 -2.47
N LYS A 35 58.84 -20.95 -3.15
CA LYS A 35 57.72 -20.06 -3.44
C LYS A 35 56.72 -20.78 -4.33
N THR A 36 55.58 -21.18 -3.78
CA THR A 36 54.37 -21.43 -4.53
C THR A 36 53.44 -20.24 -4.29
N LYS A 37 53.22 -19.39 -5.30
CA LYS A 37 52.20 -18.37 -5.30
C LYS A 37 50.84 -19.07 -5.28
N GLY A 38 50.25 -19.28 -4.14
CA GLY A 38 48.84 -19.61 -3.98
C GLY A 38 48.05 -18.32 -4.14
N THR A 39 47.37 -18.19 -5.28
CA THR A 39 46.32 -17.15 -5.48
C THR A 39 45.18 -17.51 -4.55
N VAL A 40 45.07 -16.82 -3.44
CA VAL A 40 43.88 -16.90 -2.60
C VAL A 40 42.77 -16.16 -3.36
N ASN A 41 41.93 -16.91 -4.08
CA ASN A 41 40.69 -16.38 -4.59
C ASN A 41 39.84 -15.96 -3.38
N ALA A 42 39.73 -14.67 -3.15
CA ALA A 42 38.76 -14.11 -2.22
C ALA A 42 37.37 -14.54 -2.75
N VAL A 43 36.75 -15.47 -2.05
CA VAL A 43 35.32 -15.78 -2.24
C VAL A 43 34.57 -14.49 -1.87
N LYS A 44 34.10 -13.76 -2.88
CA LYS A 44 33.11 -12.69 -2.68
C LYS A 44 31.89 -13.39 -2.09
N THR A 45 31.71 -13.32 -0.79
CA THR A 45 30.42 -13.59 -0.16
C THR A 45 29.48 -12.51 -0.68
N GLU A 46 28.61 -12.86 -1.64
CA GLU A 46 27.49 -12.01 -2.02
C GLU A 46 26.66 -11.78 -0.75
N GLU A 47 26.43 -10.52 -0.41
CA GLU A 47 25.51 -10.19 0.65
C GLU A 47 24.14 -10.82 0.32
N PRO A 48 23.44 -11.39 1.32
CA PRO A 48 22.14 -12.00 1.06
C PRO A 48 21.23 -10.95 0.48
N LYS A 49 20.70 -11.21 -0.74
CA LYS A 49 19.77 -10.34 -1.44
C LYS A 49 18.57 -10.10 -0.54
N ASP A 50 18.25 -8.84 -0.27
CA ASP A 50 17.04 -8.48 0.50
C ASP A 50 15.78 -8.76 -0.35
N ASP A 51 15.16 -9.91 -0.11
CA ASP A 51 13.95 -10.34 -0.79
C ASP A 51 12.66 -9.74 -0.20
N THR A 52 12.79 -8.84 0.78
CA THR A 52 11.64 -8.14 1.36
C THR A 52 10.98 -7.25 0.31
N LEU A 53 9.68 -7.50 0.06
CA LEU A 53 8.86 -6.59 -0.75
C LEU A 53 8.41 -5.41 0.12
N ARG A 54 8.56 -4.19 -0.39
CA ARG A 54 8.12 -2.95 0.27
C ARG A 54 7.34 -2.08 -0.68
N PHE A 55 6.14 -1.68 -0.26
CA PHE A 55 5.33 -0.78 -1.07
C PHE A 55 4.48 0.15 -0.20
N SER A 56 4.04 1.25 -0.79
CA SER A 56 3.10 2.19 -0.17
C SER A 56 1.75 2.18 -0.87
N VAL A 57 0.67 2.47 -0.13
CA VAL A 57 -0.67 2.63 -0.69
C VAL A 57 -1.24 3.96 -0.24
N LEU A 58 -1.47 4.85 -1.20
CA LEU A 58 -2.00 6.19 -1.02
C LEU A 58 -3.34 6.27 -1.75
N GLY A 59 -4.40 6.70 -1.08
CA GLY A 59 -5.70 6.96 -1.69
C GLY A 59 -6.09 8.43 -1.56
N ASP A 60 -7.09 8.83 -2.32
CA ASP A 60 -7.81 10.09 -2.11
C ASP A 60 -6.86 11.31 -2.12
N VAL A 61 -6.07 11.43 -3.17
CA VAL A 61 -5.13 12.56 -3.39
C VAL A 61 -5.87 13.84 -3.78
N HIS A 62 -6.99 13.72 -4.54
CA HIS A 62 -7.84 14.83 -4.99
C HIS A 62 -7.05 16.00 -5.59
N GLY A 63 -6.04 15.70 -6.40
CA GLY A 63 -5.21 16.73 -7.02
C GLY A 63 -4.39 17.58 -6.05
N ASN A 64 -4.32 17.19 -4.76
CA ASN A 64 -3.53 17.94 -3.77
C ASN A 64 -2.02 17.68 -3.92
N ALA A 65 -1.44 18.34 -4.91
CA ALA A 65 -0.03 18.23 -5.28
C ALA A 65 0.90 18.45 -4.08
N GLY A 66 0.59 19.40 -3.20
CA GLY A 66 1.42 19.73 -2.04
C GLY A 66 1.46 18.64 -0.98
N LYS A 67 0.34 17.94 -0.75
CA LYS A 67 0.29 16.81 0.19
C LYS A 67 0.90 15.55 -0.42
N LEU A 68 0.70 15.31 -1.70
CA LEU A 68 1.35 14.21 -2.41
C LEU A 68 2.88 14.35 -2.36
N ASP A 69 3.43 15.53 -2.67
CA ASP A 69 4.87 15.83 -2.57
C ASP A 69 5.43 15.53 -1.16
N LYS A 70 4.69 15.96 -0.12
CA LYS A 70 5.08 15.68 1.28
C LYS A 70 5.04 14.19 1.61
N ALA A 71 4.02 13.47 1.16
CA ALA A 71 3.88 12.03 1.38
C ALA A 71 5.01 11.24 0.68
N ILE A 72 5.35 11.58 -0.56
CA ILE A 72 6.47 10.99 -1.31
C ILE A 72 7.79 11.18 -0.55
N LYS A 73 8.08 12.42 -0.12
CA LYS A 73 9.31 12.74 0.62
C LYS A 73 9.40 12.03 1.98
N ASP A 74 8.29 11.93 2.68
CA ASP A 74 8.23 11.22 3.96
C ASP A 74 8.45 9.72 3.77
N LEU A 75 7.79 9.09 2.80
CA LEU A 75 7.98 7.68 2.45
C LEU A 75 9.42 7.39 2.02
N TYR A 76 10.02 8.23 1.18
CA TYR A 76 11.42 8.12 0.80
C TYR A 76 12.36 8.20 2.01
N SER A 77 12.08 9.08 2.97
CA SER A 77 12.86 9.18 4.21
C SER A 77 12.76 7.96 5.12
N ILE A 78 11.65 7.19 5.02
CA ILE A 78 11.45 5.92 5.75
C ILE A 78 12.23 4.81 5.05
N ASN A 79 12.13 4.74 3.73
CA ASN A 79 12.84 3.74 2.92
C ASN A 79 12.99 4.27 1.48
N ASP A 80 14.23 4.48 1.06
CA ASP A 80 14.61 4.97 -0.27
C ASP A 80 14.63 3.85 -1.34
N ASN A 81 14.38 2.61 -0.93
CA ASN A 81 14.40 1.43 -1.81
C ASN A 81 13.06 0.67 -1.76
N MET A 82 11.94 1.39 -1.90
CA MET A 82 10.64 0.76 -2.07
C MET A 82 10.51 0.16 -3.47
N ASP A 83 9.77 -0.94 -3.57
CA ASP A 83 9.52 -1.65 -4.83
C ASP A 83 8.36 -1.06 -5.62
N ALA A 84 7.34 -0.53 -4.92
CA ALA A 84 6.18 0.07 -5.56
C ALA A 84 5.51 1.18 -4.72
N MET A 85 4.77 2.05 -5.41
CA MET A 85 3.79 2.97 -4.85
C MET A 85 2.46 2.77 -5.57
N ILE A 86 1.39 2.64 -4.82
CA ILE A 86 0.03 2.51 -5.35
C ILE A 86 -0.75 3.79 -5.03
N LEU A 87 -1.26 4.43 -6.07
CA LEU A 87 -2.25 5.51 -5.97
C LEU A 87 -3.63 4.87 -6.15
N ASN A 88 -4.36 4.66 -5.04
CA ASN A 88 -5.56 3.82 -5.00
C ASN A 88 -6.85 4.60 -5.24
N GLY A 89 -6.91 5.33 -6.34
CA GLY A 89 -8.08 6.07 -6.82
C GLY A 89 -8.25 7.45 -6.21
N ASP A 90 -9.18 8.23 -6.77
CA ASP A 90 -9.38 9.65 -6.47
C ASP A 90 -8.06 10.43 -6.53
N ASN A 91 -7.33 10.20 -7.65
CA ASN A 91 -6.06 10.88 -7.90
C ASN A 91 -6.27 12.38 -8.10
N VAL A 92 -7.40 12.75 -8.67
CA VAL A 92 -7.85 14.10 -8.97
C VAL A 92 -9.17 14.39 -8.26
N ASP A 93 -9.55 15.66 -8.10
CA ASP A 93 -10.85 16.06 -7.55
C ASP A 93 -11.94 16.08 -8.64
N GLU A 94 -11.51 16.31 -9.87
CA GLU A 94 -12.31 16.18 -11.10
C GLU A 94 -11.45 15.48 -12.17
N GLY A 95 -12.07 14.62 -12.98
CA GLY A 95 -11.41 13.86 -14.06
C GLY A 95 -10.96 14.72 -15.23
N LEU A 96 -10.42 15.90 -14.98
CA LEU A 96 -9.97 16.86 -15.97
C LEU A 96 -8.50 16.73 -16.28
N GLU A 97 -8.10 16.83 -17.55
CA GLU A 97 -6.73 16.71 -18.03
C GLU A 97 -5.76 17.56 -17.19
N LYS A 98 -6.07 18.85 -16.97
CA LYS A 98 -5.25 19.77 -16.18
C LYS A 98 -4.97 19.29 -14.75
N GLN A 99 -5.89 18.50 -14.15
CA GLN A 99 -5.69 17.99 -12.80
C GLN A 99 -4.80 16.74 -12.81
N TYR A 100 -4.94 15.88 -13.81
CA TYR A 100 -3.99 14.78 -14.04
C TYR A 100 -2.58 15.29 -14.33
N ASP A 101 -2.45 16.34 -15.16
CA ASP A 101 -1.15 17.00 -15.44
C ASP A 101 -0.48 17.53 -14.18
N ALA A 102 -1.25 18.11 -13.26
CA ALA A 102 -0.73 18.61 -11.99
C ALA A 102 -0.19 17.44 -11.11
N VAL A 103 -0.92 16.35 -11.01
CA VAL A 103 -0.47 15.15 -10.27
C VAL A 103 0.76 14.53 -10.94
N GLN A 104 0.73 14.37 -12.28
CA GLN A 104 1.86 13.84 -13.04
C GLN A 104 3.09 14.75 -12.91
N GLY A 105 2.88 16.07 -12.84
CA GLY A 105 3.95 17.05 -12.61
C GLY A 105 4.69 16.81 -11.29
N ILE A 106 3.99 16.43 -10.21
CA ILE A 106 4.62 16.05 -8.94
C ILE A 106 5.37 14.73 -9.07
N LEU A 107 4.77 13.71 -9.70
CA LEU A 107 5.44 12.42 -9.91
C LEU A 107 6.73 12.59 -10.73
N ASN A 108 6.72 13.44 -11.75
CA ASN A 108 7.91 13.76 -12.56
C ASN A 108 8.96 14.52 -11.75
N LYS A 109 8.54 15.53 -10.99
CA LYS A 109 9.43 16.34 -10.13
C LYS A 109 10.15 15.45 -9.11
N ASP A 110 9.44 14.55 -8.48
CA ASP A 110 9.95 13.70 -7.40
C ASP A 110 10.43 12.32 -7.92
N SER A 111 10.62 12.16 -9.22
CA SER A 111 10.95 10.89 -9.88
C SER A 111 12.15 10.13 -9.27
N LYS A 112 13.13 10.86 -8.71
CA LYS A 112 14.29 10.27 -8.03
C LYS A 112 13.97 9.72 -6.63
N LEU A 113 12.84 10.11 -6.05
CA LEU A 113 12.37 9.68 -4.73
C LEU A 113 11.33 8.56 -4.83
N LEU A 114 10.85 8.27 -6.04
CA LEU A 114 9.81 7.31 -6.30
C LEU A 114 10.37 5.93 -6.66
N PRO A 115 9.68 4.84 -6.29
CA PRO A 115 9.99 3.52 -6.81
C PRO A 115 9.77 3.47 -8.33
N LYS A 116 10.42 2.50 -8.99
CA LYS A 116 10.26 2.32 -10.44
C LYS A 116 8.83 1.95 -10.84
N THR A 117 8.11 1.25 -9.96
CA THR A 117 6.73 0.82 -10.21
C THR A 117 5.76 1.74 -9.50
N ILE A 118 4.94 2.44 -10.26
CA ILE A 118 3.83 3.25 -9.75
C ILE A 118 2.55 2.70 -10.36
N ILE A 119 1.68 2.14 -9.52
CA ILE A 119 0.36 1.63 -9.91
C ILE A 119 -0.64 2.75 -9.62
N LYS A 120 -1.44 3.11 -10.63
CA LYS A 120 -2.44 4.15 -10.53
C LYS A 120 -3.81 3.53 -10.77
N ASN A 121 -4.70 3.63 -9.80
CA ASN A 121 -6.06 3.09 -9.88
C ASN A 121 -7.07 4.23 -10.08
N ILE A 122 -8.23 3.92 -10.65
CA ILE A 122 -9.32 4.88 -10.85
C ILE A 122 -10.21 4.92 -9.60
N GLY A 123 -10.69 6.11 -9.24
CA GLY A 123 -11.72 6.30 -8.21
C GLY A 123 -13.01 6.92 -8.79
N ASN A 124 -13.89 7.40 -7.92
CA ASN A 124 -15.14 8.03 -8.39
C ASN A 124 -14.93 9.49 -8.81
N HIS A 125 -13.99 10.22 -8.20
CA HIS A 125 -13.68 11.59 -8.58
C HIS A 125 -13.01 11.68 -9.95
N ASP A 126 -12.41 10.62 -10.43
CA ASP A 126 -11.90 10.52 -11.79
C ASP A 126 -13.02 10.61 -12.86
N TYR A 127 -14.30 10.49 -12.45
CA TYR A 127 -15.49 10.65 -13.29
C TYR A 127 -16.23 11.98 -13.08
N PHE A 128 -15.70 12.93 -12.32
CA PHE A 128 -16.38 14.18 -12.02
C PHE A 128 -15.94 15.30 -12.96
N ASP A 129 -16.94 16.11 -13.32
CA ASP A 129 -16.83 17.46 -13.82
C ASP A 129 -17.98 18.24 -13.17
N TYR A 130 -17.66 19.04 -12.15
CA TYR A 130 -18.66 19.78 -11.38
C TYR A 130 -19.44 20.80 -12.23
N ALA A 131 -18.91 21.19 -13.40
CA ALA A 131 -19.62 22.06 -14.33
C ALA A 131 -20.71 21.34 -15.13
N LYS A 132 -20.62 19.99 -15.27
CA LYS A 132 -21.54 19.20 -16.08
C LYS A 132 -22.65 18.49 -15.29
N GLY A 133 -22.34 18.08 -14.06
CA GLY A 133 -23.25 17.24 -13.26
C GLY A 133 -23.12 15.74 -13.61
N GLN A 134 -24.24 15.07 -13.93
CA GLN A 134 -24.25 13.62 -14.23
C GLN A 134 -23.73 13.32 -15.63
N ASN A 135 -23.01 12.21 -15.76
CA ASN A 135 -22.39 11.78 -17.00
C ASN A 135 -23.36 11.03 -17.91
N SER A 136 -23.30 11.32 -19.21
CA SER A 136 -23.73 10.42 -20.26
C SER A 136 -22.71 9.29 -20.47
N GLN A 137 -23.07 8.27 -21.25
CA GLN A 137 -22.14 7.20 -21.63
C GLN A 137 -20.89 7.75 -22.35
N LYS A 138 -21.05 8.77 -23.19
CA LYS A 138 -19.93 9.43 -23.88
C LYS A 138 -18.99 10.14 -22.90
N ASP A 139 -19.53 10.76 -21.84
CA ASP A 139 -18.71 11.39 -20.81
C ASP A 139 -17.93 10.34 -20.01
N VAL A 140 -18.55 9.19 -19.68
CA VAL A 140 -17.86 8.07 -19.01
C VAL A 140 -16.69 7.58 -19.85
N GLU A 141 -16.87 7.36 -21.15
CA GLU A 141 -15.81 6.95 -22.07
C GLU A 141 -14.70 8.01 -22.16
N HIS A 142 -15.05 9.28 -22.16
CA HIS A 142 -14.09 10.38 -22.14
C HIS A 142 -13.23 10.38 -20.85
N PHE A 143 -13.86 10.26 -19.68
CA PHE A 143 -13.13 10.20 -18.40
C PHE A 143 -12.24 8.97 -18.29
N ILE A 144 -12.72 7.81 -18.74
CA ILE A 144 -11.88 6.60 -18.81
C ILE A 144 -10.65 6.85 -19.68
N ASN A 145 -10.79 7.48 -20.85
CA ASN A 145 -9.66 7.77 -21.72
C ASN A 145 -8.66 8.73 -21.07
N LEU A 146 -9.12 9.76 -20.35
CA LEU A 146 -8.23 10.67 -19.62
C LEU A 146 -7.46 9.93 -18.52
N TYR A 147 -8.16 9.09 -17.75
CA TYR A 147 -7.51 8.26 -16.75
C TYR A 147 -6.49 7.28 -17.38
N LEU A 148 -6.82 6.61 -18.48
CA LEU A 148 -5.90 5.68 -19.16
C LEU A 148 -4.65 6.38 -19.68
N ASN A 149 -4.77 7.61 -20.19
CA ASN A 149 -3.64 8.44 -20.57
C ASN A 149 -2.74 8.78 -19.37
N PHE A 150 -3.34 9.11 -18.22
CA PHE A 150 -2.61 9.39 -16.98
C PHE A 150 -1.98 8.13 -16.39
N SER A 151 -2.70 7.02 -16.35
CA SER A 151 -2.20 5.78 -15.75
C SER A 151 -1.16 5.07 -16.61
N GLY A 152 -1.29 5.18 -17.93
CA GLY A 152 -0.52 4.40 -18.89
C GLY A 152 -1.05 2.98 -19.08
N GLU A 153 -2.21 2.66 -18.51
CA GLU A 153 -2.84 1.34 -18.56
C GLU A 153 -3.76 1.21 -19.79
N LYS A 154 -4.15 -0.02 -20.11
CA LYS A 154 -5.05 -0.32 -21.24
C LYS A 154 -6.51 -0.49 -20.81
N SER A 155 -6.76 -0.62 -19.51
CA SER A 155 -8.07 -0.82 -18.91
C SER A 155 -8.10 -0.21 -17.52
N VAL A 156 -9.28 0.07 -16.99
CA VAL A 156 -9.47 0.51 -15.60
C VAL A 156 -9.16 -0.59 -14.58
N TYR A 157 -9.02 -1.83 -15.05
CA TYR A 157 -8.53 -2.96 -14.26
C TYR A 157 -7.32 -3.61 -14.95
N HIS A 158 -6.33 -3.94 -14.18
CA HIS A 158 -5.03 -4.46 -14.66
C HIS A 158 -4.32 -5.24 -13.56
N ASP A 159 -3.23 -5.92 -13.88
CA ASP A 159 -2.41 -6.62 -12.92
C ASP A 159 -0.91 -6.52 -13.24
N THR A 160 -0.10 -6.72 -12.23
CA THR A 160 1.35 -6.83 -12.37
C THR A 160 1.96 -7.73 -11.30
N TRP A 161 3.16 -8.22 -11.56
CA TRP A 161 3.93 -9.03 -10.62
C TRP A 161 5.16 -8.27 -10.13
N ILE A 162 5.32 -8.16 -8.81
CA ILE A 162 6.46 -7.49 -8.17
C ILE A 162 7.08 -8.46 -7.17
N LYS A 163 8.35 -8.81 -7.33
CA LYS A 163 9.05 -9.79 -6.49
C LYS A 163 8.26 -11.09 -6.29
N ASN A 164 7.63 -11.59 -7.37
CA ASN A 164 6.77 -12.78 -7.36
C ASN A 164 5.46 -12.68 -6.54
N TYR A 165 5.06 -11.50 -6.10
CA TYR A 165 3.74 -11.25 -5.53
C TYR A 165 2.81 -10.65 -6.58
N HIS A 166 1.54 -11.06 -6.56
CA HIS A 166 0.54 -10.58 -7.51
C HIS A 166 -0.17 -9.34 -6.99
N PHE A 167 -0.17 -8.28 -7.80
CA PHE A 167 -0.85 -7.01 -7.57
C PHE A 167 -1.97 -6.91 -8.60
N ILE A 168 -3.22 -6.93 -8.15
CA ILE A 168 -4.42 -6.91 -9.00
C ILE A 168 -5.21 -5.64 -8.71
N SER A 169 -5.34 -4.78 -9.68
CA SER A 169 -6.11 -3.53 -9.62
C SER A 169 -7.48 -3.72 -10.25
N LEU A 170 -8.52 -3.43 -9.50
CA LEU A 170 -9.90 -3.33 -9.97
C LEU A 170 -10.28 -1.87 -10.09
N GLY A 171 -11.14 -1.54 -11.05
CA GLY A 171 -11.61 -0.17 -11.27
C GLY A 171 -13.06 -0.12 -11.70
N SER A 172 -13.79 0.92 -11.28
CA SER A 172 -15.12 1.16 -11.77
C SER A 172 -15.11 1.37 -13.28
N GLU A 173 -16.00 0.71 -14.01
CA GLU A 173 -16.15 0.85 -15.47
C GLU A 173 -17.19 1.93 -15.85
N SER A 174 -17.76 2.60 -14.84
CA SER A 174 -18.65 3.75 -15.00
C SER A 174 -18.65 4.58 -13.73
N GLY A 175 -19.03 5.86 -13.80
CA GLY A 175 -19.12 6.74 -12.65
C GLY A 175 -20.00 7.95 -12.89
N ASN A 176 -20.61 8.46 -11.81
CA ASN A 176 -21.43 9.67 -11.79
C ASN A 176 -22.56 9.69 -12.83
N THR A 177 -23.15 8.54 -13.15
CA THR A 177 -24.34 8.47 -14.03
C THR A 177 -25.63 8.49 -13.21
N LYS A 178 -26.77 8.72 -13.90
CA LYS A 178 -28.08 8.69 -13.27
C LYS A 178 -28.39 7.34 -12.62
N GLU A 179 -27.99 6.25 -13.27
CA GLU A 179 -28.26 4.87 -12.84
C GLU A 179 -27.33 4.43 -11.70
N LEU A 180 -26.06 4.81 -11.78
CA LEU A 180 -25.05 4.40 -10.81
C LEU A 180 -24.97 5.34 -9.60
N GLY A 181 -25.24 6.63 -9.80
CA GLY A 181 -24.97 7.68 -8.82
C GLY A 181 -23.51 8.12 -8.82
N ALA A 182 -23.21 9.08 -7.95
CA ALA A 182 -21.91 9.78 -7.98
C ALA A 182 -20.73 8.98 -7.42
N VAL A 183 -20.97 8.11 -6.45
CA VAL A 183 -19.88 7.54 -5.60
C VAL A 183 -19.70 6.03 -5.75
N ASN A 184 -20.66 5.35 -6.37
CA ASN A 184 -20.64 3.90 -6.49
C ASN A 184 -19.62 3.44 -7.53
N ALA A 185 -19.04 2.25 -7.32
CA ALA A 185 -18.31 1.54 -8.35
C ALA A 185 -19.18 0.46 -9.00
N THR A 186 -19.01 0.26 -10.30
CA THR A 186 -19.60 -0.85 -11.04
C THR A 186 -18.51 -1.69 -11.70
N LEU A 187 -18.58 -3.01 -11.50
CA LEU A 187 -17.67 -3.99 -12.07
C LEU A 187 -18.48 -4.90 -12.99
N SER A 188 -18.13 -4.95 -14.27
CA SER A 188 -18.82 -5.84 -15.23
C SER A 188 -18.55 -7.32 -14.89
N ASP A 189 -19.40 -8.20 -15.38
CA ASP A 189 -19.15 -9.64 -15.27
C ASP A 189 -17.83 -10.02 -15.99
N LYS A 190 -17.47 -9.32 -17.06
CA LYS A 190 -16.17 -9.49 -17.74
C LYS A 190 -14.97 -9.21 -16.80
N GLN A 191 -15.01 -8.11 -16.05
CA GLN A 191 -13.97 -7.79 -15.08
C GLN A 191 -13.93 -8.82 -13.94
N LEU A 192 -15.11 -9.26 -13.46
CA LEU A 192 -15.19 -10.26 -12.40
C LEU A 192 -14.70 -11.64 -12.86
N ASP A 193 -14.93 -12.03 -14.12
CA ASP A 193 -14.39 -13.27 -14.68
C ASP A 193 -12.87 -13.16 -14.87
N TRP A 194 -12.37 -12.05 -15.38
CA TRP A 194 -10.95 -11.77 -15.45
C TRP A 194 -10.28 -11.80 -14.05
N LEU A 195 -10.93 -11.28 -13.01
CA LEU A 195 -10.44 -11.36 -11.63
C LEU A 195 -10.27 -12.81 -11.17
N LYS A 196 -11.24 -13.69 -11.47
CA LYS A 196 -11.14 -15.13 -11.13
C LYS A 196 -9.93 -15.79 -11.79
N GLU A 197 -9.68 -15.47 -13.07
CA GLU A 197 -8.52 -15.97 -13.81
C GLU A 197 -7.22 -15.50 -13.14
N LYS A 198 -7.15 -14.20 -12.80
CA LYS A 198 -5.97 -13.61 -12.18
C LYS A 198 -5.70 -14.13 -10.77
N LEU A 199 -6.72 -14.33 -9.95
CA LEU A 199 -6.57 -14.92 -8.62
C LEU A 199 -6.05 -16.36 -8.67
N ALA A 200 -6.41 -17.13 -9.71
CA ALA A 200 -5.92 -18.49 -9.90
C ALA A 200 -4.51 -18.55 -10.50
N GLU A 201 -4.00 -17.44 -11.07
CA GLU A 201 -2.71 -17.42 -11.75
C GLU A 201 -1.56 -17.56 -10.74
N LYS A 202 -0.78 -18.66 -10.83
CA LYS A 202 0.35 -18.97 -9.92
C LYS A 202 0.00 -18.85 -8.43
N GLN A 203 -1.24 -19.18 -8.07
CA GLN A 203 -1.67 -19.15 -6.68
C GLN A 203 -0.88 -20.19 -5.87
N GLU A 204 -0.34 -19.74 -4.73
CA GLU A 204 0.38 -20.56 -3.77
C GLU A 204 -0.25 -20.37 -2.38
N LYS A 205 -0.55 -21.48 -1.70
CA LYS A 205 -1.14 -21.44 -0.34
C LYS A 205 -0.23 -20.66 0.64
N GLY A 206 -0.81 -19.69 1.34
CA GLY A 206 -0.11 -18.85 2.30
C GLY A 206 0.72 -17.73 1.70
N LYS A 207 0.68 -17.56 0.37
CA LYS A 207 1.35 -16.46 -0.32
C LYS A 207 0.34 -15.33 -0.58
N PRO A 208 0.56 -14.11 -0.06
CA PRO A 208 -0.40 -13.03 -0.18
C PRO A 208 -0.62 -12.61 -1.63
N ILE A 209 -1.89 -12.30 -1.96
CA ILE A 209 -2.33 -11.68 -3.20
C ILE A 209 -2.87 -10.29 -2.84
N PHE A 210 -2.32 -9.25 -3.45
CA PHE A 210 -2.71 -7.87 -3.17
C PHE A 210 -3.73 -7.40 -4.19
N VAL A 211 -4.95 -7.12 -3.71
CA VAL A 211 -6.05 -6.61 -4.53
C VAL A 211 -6.33 -5.17 -4.14
N PHE A 212 -6.51 -4.31 -5.11
CA PHE A 212 -6.77 -2.87 -4.92
C PHE A 212 -8.08 -2.50 -5.58
N LEU A 213 -8.89 -1.74 -4.88
CA LEU A 213 -10.12 -1.16 -5.37
C LEU A 213 -10.37 0.13 -4.60
N HIS A 214 -10.68 1.22 -5.26
CA HIS A 214 -10.92 2.47 -4.56
C HIS A 214 -12.11 2.37 -3.60
N GLN A 215 -13.28 1.95 -4.10
CA GLN A 215 -14.48 1.84 -3.29
C GLN A 215 -14.47 0.60 -2.40
N HIS A 216 -15.04 0.72 -1.22
CA HIS A 216 -15.14 -0.36 -0.24
C HIS A 216 -16.32 -1.33 -0.50
N LEU A 217 -16.34 -2.44 0.25
CA LEU A 217 -17.42 -3.45 0.16
C LEU A 217 -18.58 -3.22 1.16
N SER A 218 -18.47 -2.21 2.04
CA SER A 218 -19.51 -1.94 3.04
C SER A 218 -20.64 -1.09 2.46
N THR A 219 -21.86 -1.27 2.95
CA THR A 219 -23.01 -0.40 2.68
C THR A 219 -23.38 0.46 3.88
N SER A 220 -22.62 0.36 4.99
CA SER A 220 -22.98 0.98 6.27
C SER A 220 -22.57 2.45 6.41
N ILE A 221 -21.73 2.95 5.51
CA ILE A 221 -21.23 4.33 5.57
C ILE A 221 -22.14 5.22 4.73
N LYS A 222 -23.03 5.96 5.38
CA LYS A 222 -23.99 6.86 4.71
C LYS A 222 -23.25 7.92 3.90
N GLY A 223 -23.58 8.01 2.59
CA GLY A 223 -22.98 8.98 1.65
C GLY A 223 -21.73 8.47 0.93
N TRP A 224 -21.14 7.37 1.39
CA TRP A 224 -20.03 6.68 0.70
C TRP A 224 -20.47 5.27 0.35
N ASN A 225 -21.23 5.13 -0.71
CA ASN A 225 -21.59 3.82 -1.22
C ASN A 225 -20.39 3.16 -1.87
N GLY A 226 -20.29 1.86 -1.73
CA GLY A 226 -19.20 1.07 -2.27
C GLY A 226 -19.54 0.46 -3.64
N VAL A 227 -19.10 -0.78 -3.81
CA VAL A 227 -19.27 -1.53 -5.07
C VAL A 227 -20.70 -2.06 -5.20
N VAL A 228 -21.33 -1.85 -6.37
CA VAL A 228 -22.67 -2.41 -6.68
C VAL A 228 -22.65 -3.93 -6.64
N GLN A 229 -21.63 -4.57 -7.21
CA GLN A 229 -21.48 -6.03 -7.26
C GLN A 229 -20.79 -6.62 -6.03
N LYS A 230 -20.87 -5.98 -4.85
CA LYS A 230 -20.17 -6.37 -3.63
C LYS A 230 -20.32 -7.84 -3.26
N ASP A 231 -21.53 -8.41 -3.41
CA ASP A 231 -21.80 -9.80 -3.03
C ASP A 231 -21.12 -10.79 -3.98
N LYS A 232 -21.13 -10.51 -5.30
CA LYS A 232 -20.39 -11.29 -6.29
C LYS A 232 -18.87 -11.19 -6.03
N LEU A 233 -18.36 -9.98 -5.83
CA LEU A 233 -16.94 -9.74 -5.55
C LEU A 233 -16.50 -10.42 -4.25
N THR A 234 -17.27 -10.26 -3.17
CA THR A 234 -16.99 -10.94 -1.89
C THR A 234 -16.95 -12.46 -2.07
N LYS A 235 -17.91 -13.05 -2.81
CA LYS A 235 -17.93 -14.50 -3.08
C LYS A 235 -16.70 -14.97 -3.83
N ILE A 236 -16.19 -14.18 -4.79
CA ILE A 236 -14.97 -14.50 -5.54
C ILE A 236 -13.75 -14.45 -4.62
N LEU A 237 -13.55 -13.33 -3.92
CA LEU A 237 -12.39 -13.13 -3.05
C LEU A 237 -12.36 -14.11 -1.87
N SER A 238 -13.53 -14.55 -1.38
CA SER A 238 -13.65 -15.51 -0.28
C SER A 238 -13.07 -16.89 -0.57
N GLN A 239 -12.82 -17.21 -1.84
CA GLN A 239 -12.17 -18.45 -2.23
C GLN A 239 -10.65 -18.40 -2.03
N TYR A 240 -10.10 -17.21 -1.75
CA TYR A 240 -8.67 -16.95 -1.63
C TYR A 240 -8.38 -16.25 -0.29
N PRO A 241 -8.21 -16.99 0.82
CA PRO A 241 -7.95 -16.41 2.15
C PRO A 241 -6.63 -15.62 2.23
N GLU A 242 -5.74 -15.79 1.25
CA GLU A 242 -4.49 -15.06 1.09
C GLU A 242 -4.68 -13.63 0.55
N VAL A 243 -5.87 -13.29 0.07
CA VAL A 243 -6.17 -11.96 -0.45
C VAL A 243 -6.09 -10.91 0.65
N VAL A 244 -5.39 -9.83 0.33
CA VAL A 244 -5.39 -8.57 1.06
C VAL A 244 -5.99 -7.51 0.16
N LEU A 245 -7.24 -7.12 0.43
CA LEU A 245 -7.97 -6.10 -0.33
C LEU A 245 -7.73 -4.73 0.31
N PHE A 246 -7.14 -3.81 -0.45
CA PHE A 246 -6.98 -2.41 -0.08
C PHE A 246 -8.11 -1.57 -0.66
N THR A 247 -8.74 -0.75 0.19
CA THR A 247 -9.81 0.18 -0.21
C THR A 247 -9.55 1.58 0.35
N SER A 248 -10.11 2.61 -0.29
CA SER A 248 -9.96 4.03 0.04
C SER A 248 -11.33 4.69 0.18
N HIS A 249 -11.59 5.82 -0.47
CA HIS A 249 -12.88 6.44 -0.72
C HIS A 249 -13.54 7.14 0.49
N THR A 250 -13.48 6.59 1.67
CA THR A 250 -14.24 7.10 2.82
C THR A 250 -13.52 8.19 3.60
N HIS A 251 -12.23 8.39 3.35
CA HIS A 251 -11.37 9.32 4.07
C HIS A 251 -11.32 9.13 5.60
N VAL A 252 -11.89 8.03 6.13
CA VAL A 252 -11.86 7.76 7.57
C VAL A 252 -10.41 7.69 8.05
N LEU A 253 -10.12 8.34 9.18
CA LEU A 253 -8.80 8.33 9.78
C LEU A 253 -8.29 6.91 10.03
N LEU A 254 -7.02 6.70 9.79
CA LEU A 254 -6.38 5.41 10.02
C LEU A 254 -6.41 5.02 11.50
N SER A 255 -6.74 3.77 11.75
CA SER A 255 -6.60 3.10 13.03
C SER A 255 -6.31 1.61 12.79
N ILE A 256 -5.91 0.89 13.84
CA ILE A 256 -5.71 -0.56 13.75
C ILE A 256 -6.99 -1.31 13.35
N ASP A 257 -8.16 -0.77 13.67
CA ASP A 257 -9.47 -1.33 13.35
C ASP A 257 -9.82 -1.24 11.86
N ASN A 258 -9.05 -0.49 11.09
CA ASN A 258 -9.17 -0.44 9.63
C ASN A 258 -8.57 -1.70 8.95
N VAL A 259 -7.87 -2.55 9.71
CA VAL A 259 -7.35 -3.83 9.24
C VAL A 259 -8.23 -4.96 9.75
N LYS A 260 -9.12 -5.47 8.89
CA LYS A 260 -10.05 -6.57 9.22
C LYS A 260 -9.48 -7.88 8.68
N LEU A 261 -9.04 -8.75 9.59
CA LEU A 261 -8.35 -9.99 9.25
C LEU A 261 -9.33 -11.10 8.86
N LYS A 262 -9.08 -11.74 7.68
CA LYS A 262 -9.65 -13.05 7.26
C LYS A 262 -11.16 -13.20 7.49
N GLN A 263 -11.96 -12.22 7.07
CA GLN A 263 -13.43 -12.26 7.22
C GLN A 263 -14.14 -12.11 5.86
N PRO A 264 -14.08 -13.11 4.98
CA PRO A 264 -13.25 -14.35 4.87
C PRO A 264 -11.83 -14.10 4.30
N PHE A 265 -11.51 -12.92 3.83
CA PHE A 265 -10.19 -12.43 3.41
C PHE A 265 -9.84 -11.18 4.21
N THR A 266 -8.62 -10.68 4.10
CA THR A 266 -8.20 -9.46 4.81
C THR A 266 -8.62 -8.23 4.02
N THR A 267 -9.21 -7.23 4.70
CA THR A 267 -9.49 -5.91 4.13
C THR A 267 -8.75 -4.82 4.89
N VAL A 268 -8.25 -3.83 4.17
CA VAL A 268 -7.46 -2.74 4.72
C VAL A 268 -7.93 -1.42 4.12
N HIS A 269 -8.29 -0.45 4.96
CA HIS A 269 -8.55 0.91 4.51
C HIS A 269 -7.26 1.73 4.50
N THR A 270 -7.07 2.56 3.45
CA THR A 270 -5.79 3.25 3.19
C THR A 270 -5.64 4.60 3.90
N GLY A 271 -6.71 5.14 4.51
CA GLY A 271 -6.75 6.55 4.86
C GLY A 271 -6.86 7.43 3.60
N ALA A 272 -6.56 8.71 3.72
CA ALA A 272 -6.60 9.65 2.62
C ALA A 272 -5.43 10.65 2.67
N VAL A 273 -4.87 10.99 1.52
CA VAL A 273 -3.79 11.99 1.42
C VAL A 273 -4.34 13.41 1.55
N HIS A 274 -5.54 13.67 0.98
CA HIS A 274 -6.09 15.03 0.92
C HIS A 274 -6.61 15.55 2.26
N TYR A 275 -7.51 14.82 2.92
CA TYR A 275 -8.06 15.16 4.24
C TYR A 275 -8.61 13.93 4.93
N GLY A 276 -8.58 13.93 6.28
CA GLY A 276 -9.23 12.90 7.07
C GLY A 276 -10.69 13.21 7.37
N ILE A 277 -11.48 12.18 7.66
CA ILE A 277 -12.84 12.28 8.16
C ILE A 277 -12.93 11.65 9.55
N GLU A 278 -13.50 12.43 10.48
CA GLU A 278 -13.87 11.95 11.80
C GLU A 278 -15.41 11.88 11.87
N PRO A 279 -15.98 10.68 12.07
CA PRO A 279 -17.40 10.52 12.30
C PRO A 279 -17.78 11.21 13.64
N ASN A 280 -18.73 12.15 13.58
CA ASN A 280 -19.25 12.81 14.77
C ASN A 280 -20.79 12.65 14.80
N GLY A 281 -21.24 11.49 15.25
CA GLY A 281 -22.65 11.11 15.24
C GLY A 281 -23.20 11.09 13.80
N TYR A 282 -24.22 11.92 13.53
CA TYR A 282 -24.78 12.07 12.17
C TYR A 282 -24.06 13.13 11.33
N LYS A 283 -23.07 13.82 11.88
CA LYS A 283 -22.28 14.86 11.22
C LYS A 283 -20.91 14.32 10.85
N ILE A 284 -20.34 14.91 9.82
CA ILE A 284 -19.01 14.59 9.32
C ILE A 284 -18.14 15.82 9.59
N LYS A 285 -16.99 15.59 10.23
CA LYS A 285 -15.96 16.61 10.39
C LYS A 285 -14.81 16.30 9.44
N ARG A 286 -14.53 17.19 8.49
CA ARG A 286 -13.34 17.11 7.64
C ARG A 286 -12.14 17.72 8.35
N LEU A 287 -11.04 17.01 8.34
CA LEU A 287 -9.78 17.37 9.01
C LEU A 287 -8.72 17.61 7.91
N TYR A 288 -8.67 18.84 7.44
CA TYR A 288 -7.77 19.21 6.32
C TYR A 288 -6.29 19.21 6.69
N ASP A 289 -5.95 19.21 7.99
CA ASP A 289 -4.57 19.09 8.46
C ASP A 289 -4.06 17.64 8.48
N GLU A 290 -4.94 16.65 8.34
CA GLU A 290 -4.59 15.25 8.28
C GLU A 290 -4.14 14.86 6.85
N SER A 291 -3.18 13.94 6.77
CA SER A 291 -2.71 13.34 5.52
C SER A 291 -2.15 11.96 5.84
N GLN A 292 -2.79 10.91 5.36
CA GLN A 292 -2.50 9.55 5.79
C GLN A 292 -2.38 8.58 4.61
N GLY A 293 -1.67 7.47 4.84
CA GLY A 293 -1.51 6.37 3.91
C GLY A 293 -0.84 5.17 4.56
N LEU A 294 -0.56 4.15 3.78
CA LEU A 294 0.00 2.89 4.27
C LEU A 294 1.42 2.67 3.75
N TYR A 295 2.23 2.04 4.61
CA TYR A 295 3.49 1.42 4.26
C TYR A 295 3.39 -0.08 4.56
N VAL A 296 3.75 -0.92 3.60
CA VAL A 296 3.58 -2.37 3.67
C VAL A 296 4.92 -3.06 3.44
N GLU A 297 5.26 -4.00 4.31
CA GLU A 297 6.42 -4.87 4.18
C GLU A 297 5.97 -6.33 4.09
N VAL A 298 6.60 -7.09 3.19
CA VAL A 298 6.34 -8.53 3.05
C VAL A 298 7.66 -9.26 3.10
N LYS A 299 7.83 -10.11 4.12
CA LYS A 299 9.02 -10.92 4.28
C LYS A 299 8.61 -12.38 4.55
N ASN A 300 9.08 -13.31 3.73
CA ASN A 300 8.73 -14.74 3.85
C ASN A 300 7.20 -14.95 3.89
N ASN A 301 6.46 -14.27 3.02
CA ASN A 301 5.00 -14.26 2.93
C ASN A 301 4.26 -13.65 4.16
N LYS A 302 4.97 -13.23 5.19
CA LYS A 302 4.39 -12.48 6.31
C LYS A 302 4.25 -11.01 5.91
N VAL A 303 3.03 -10.48 6.01
CA VAL A 303 2.71 -9.10 5.68
C VAL A 303 2.61 -8.27 6.95
N THR A 304 3.32 -7.16 7.00
CA THR A 304 3.21 -6.13 8.05
C THR A 304 2.65 -4.85 7.42
N ILE A 305 1.51 -4.39 7.89
CA ILE A 305 0.87 -3.14 7.45
C ILE A 305 1.06 -2.07 8.52
N LYS A 306 1.58 -0.92 8.10
CA LYS A 306 1.82 0.23 8.99
C LYS A 306 1.04 1.44 8.47
N GLY A 307 0.20 2.02 9.30
CA GLY A 307 -0.47 3.29 9.01
C GLY A 307 0.49 4.46 9.26
N ARG A 308 0.60 5.38 8.31
CA ARG A 308 1.46 6.56 8.41
C ARG A 308 0.63 7.83 8.36
N ASP A 309 0.90 8.74 9.29
CA ASP A 309 0.44 10.13 9.25
C ASP A 309 1.59 10.98 8.67
N PHE A 310 1.42 11.45 7.43
CA PHE A 310 2.43 12.22 6.72
C PHE A 310 2.54 13.65 7.24
N ALA A 311 1.44 14.20 7.77
CA ALA A 311 1.43 15.55 8.33
C ALA A 311 2.22 15.61 9.64
N LYS A 312 2.06 14.60 10.49
CA LYS A 312 2.73 14.47 11.79
C LYS A 312 4.05 13.69 11.71
N LYS A 313 4.34 13.07 10.56
CA LYS A 313 5.50 12.18 10.35
C LYS A 313 5.58 11.08 11.42
N SER A 314 4.46 10.46 11.76
CA SER A 314 4.35 9.46 12.82
C SER A 314 3.62 8.20 12.34
N TRP A 315 3.92 7.08 12.99
CA TRP A 315 3.18 5.83 12.77
C TRP A 315 1.89 5.86 13.58
N VAL A 316 0.77 5.55 12.92
CA VAL A 316 -0.56 5.45 13.55
C VAL A 316 -0.75 4.06 14.16
N PHE A 317 -0.36 3.03 13.41
CA PHE A 317 -0.40 1.64 13.86
C PHE A 317 0.62 0.79 13.11
N SER A 318 0.88 -0.40 13.63
CA SER A 318 1.56 -1.49 12.93
C SER A 318 0.81 -2.80 13.20
N LYS A 319 0.51 -3.56 12.15
CA LYS A 319 -0.25 -4.81 12.23
C LYS A 319 0.34 -5.88 11.33
N ASP A 320 0.68 -7.01 11.92
CA ASP A 320 1.02 -8.23 11.18
C ASP A 320 -0.26 -8.97 10.77
N ILE A 321 -0.27 -9.45 9.52
CA ILE A 321 -1.31 -10.33 8.97
C ILE A 321 -0.63 -11.59 8.43
N ASN A 322 -1.15 -12.76 8.81
CA ASN A 322 -0.59 -14.07 8.45
C ASN A 322 -1.66 -14.90 7.75
#